data_61e7c028ddf7935684d4254052aeab7a
#
_entry.id   61e7c028ddf7935684d4254052aeab7a
#
_cell.length_a   1.000
_cell.length_b   1.000
_cell.length_c   1.000
_cell.angle_alpha   90.00
_cell.angle_beta   90.00
_cell.angle_gamma   90.00
#
_symmetry.space_group_name_H-M   'P 1'
#
loop_
_entity.id
_entity.type
_entity.pdbx_description
1 polymer ?
#
loop_
_entity_poly.entity_id
_entity_poly.type
_entity_poly.pdbx_seq_one_letter_code
_entity_poly.pdbx_strand_id
1 'polypeptide(L)'
;MTAGSPVRPEPATEEPECAQPSRRWRALLLAAVAACAACGLIYELALLTLSASIHGGGIVATSLIVAGYVAALGVGALLVKPLLGRAAITFIAVETLLGVIGGLSAAALYIAFVFVGGSVWVLVVGTAVIGCLVGAEVPLLMTLLQRGRTAGATDSGRVLANLNAADYLGALLGGLTWPFLLLPHLGMIRGAAVTGMINLVAAAVVAVFLLRHIISGRELAAALAVLAAALGLLTTLMVRSDGIETSTRQRLYADPIIAYQRSAYQEIVVTRRGDDMRLYLDGGLQFSTRDEHRYTESLVYPALDAATRSALVLGGGDGLAARELLRLPQIDTIVQVELDPTVVELGRSTLRAVNNNALDDPRVHVVIDDAMTWLREPTTGGRPPGGFDAVIVDLPDPDTPALGRLYSTEFYAMVTRVLAPDGRMVVQAGSPYSTPTAFWRTVSTISSVGYAVTPYHVHVPTFGDWGFVLADRGQHPPKPAVPATAPALRFLDQRVLEAATVFPDDRPPLSLEPSTLEHPRIVEDIRLGYS
;
A
#
# COMPACT_ATOMS: atom_id res chain seq x y z
N MET A 1 3.72 -80.77 60.44
CA MET A 1 2.47 -79.92 60.35
C MET A 1 2.79 -78.56 60.93
N THR A 2 3.20 -77.64 60.13
CA THR A 2 3.42 -76.22 60.50
C THR A 2 2.56 -75.35 59.58
N ALA A 3 1.61 -74.72 60.20
CA ALA A 3 0.61 -73.83 59.51
C ALA A 3 1.33 -72.54 59.09
N GLY A 4 1.25 -72.19 57.80
CA GLY A 4 1.66 -70.90 57.26
C GLY A 4 0.63 -69.81 57.52
N SER A 5 1.09 -68.71 58.12
CA SER A 5 0.29 -67.52 58.33
C SER A 5 0.05 -66.79 57.00
N PRO A 6 -1.17 -66.20 56.77
CA PRO A 6 -1.44 -65.42 55.55
C PRO A 6 -0.75 -64.04 55.59
N VAL A 7 0.03 -63.77 54.56
CA VAL A 7 0.57 -62.45 54.32
C VAL A 7 -0.56 -61.47 53.97
N ARG A 8 -0.72 -60.40 54.75
CA ARG A 8 -1.62 -59.27 54.43
C ARG A 8 -1.04 -58.52 53.23
N PRO A 9 -1.86 -58.14 52.23
CA PRO A 9 -1.38 -57.24 51.19
C PRO A 9 -1.17 -55.83 51.79
N GLU A 10 -0.01 -55.23 51.48
CA GLU A 10 0.26 -53.83 51.77
C GLU A 10 -0.79 -52.94 51.09
N PRO A 11 -1.20 -51.83 51.73
CA PRO A 11 -2.10 -50.86 51.08
C PRO A 11 -1.34 -50.19 49.92
N ALA A 12 -1.93 -50.25 48.71
CA ALA A 12 -1.46 -49.52 47.57
C ALA A 12 -1.37 -48.04 47.96
N THR A 13 -0.18 -47.50 47.90
CA THR A 13 0.04 -46.05 47.97
C THR A 13 -0.71 -45.40 46.81
N GLU A 14 -1.82 -44.72 47.10
CA GLU A 14 -2.48 -43.86 46.15
C GLU A 14 -1.49 -42.80 45.73
N GLU A 15 -0.98 -42.90 44.49
CA GLU A 15 -0.27 -41.80 43.85
C GLU A 15 -1.22 -40.58 43.81
N PRO A 16 -0.74 -39.37 44.16
CA PRO A 16 -1.60 -38.20 44.17
C PRO A 16 -2.11 -37.97 42.77
N GLU A 17 -3.44 -38.08 42.62
CA GLU A 17 -4.19 -37.78 41.41
C GLU A 17 -3.85 -36.34 40.98
N CYS A 18 -2.99 -36.17 40.00
CA CYS A 18 -2.61 -34.87 39.45
C CYS A 18 -3.87 -34.24 38.89
N ALA A 19 -4.38 -33.20 39.56
CA ALA A 19 -5.59 -32.48 39.21
C ALA A 19 -5.54 -32.04 37.75
N GLN A 20 -6.48 -32.50 36.95
CA GLN A 20 -6.59 -32.08 35.54
C GLN A 20 -6.70 -30.55 35.47
N PRO A 21 -5.97 -29.86 34.58
CA PRO A 21 -6.06 -28.41 34.45
C PRO A 21 -7.51 -28.02 34.16
N SER A 22 -8.02 -27.03 34.92
CA SER A 22 -9.41 -26.59 34.83
C SER A 22 -9.76 -26.18 33.40
N ARG A 23 -11.05 -26.35 33.02
CA ARG A 23 -11.56 -25.95 31.70
C ARG A 23 -11.23 -24.45 31.40
N ARG A 24 -11.24 -23.61 32.43
CA ARG A 24 -10.87 -22.19 32.37
C ARG A 24 -9.39 -21.98 32.03
N TRP A 25 -8.49 -22.78 32.61
CA TRP A 25 -7.06 -22.71 32.34
C TRP A 25 -6.76 -23.04 30.87
N ARG A 26 -7.40 -24.09 30.32
CA ARG A 26 -7.24 -24.46 28.90
C ARG A 26 -7.78 -23.38 27.96
N ALA A 27 -8.94 -22.81 28.26
CA ALA A 27 -9.50 -21.74 27.46
C ALA A 27 -8.62 -20.47 27.46
N LEU A 28 -8.07 -20.11 28.63
CA LEU A 28 -7.16 -18.95 28.73
C LEU A 28 -5.88 -19.16 27.94
N LEU A 29 -5.31 -20.38 27.98
CA LEU A 29 -4.13 -20.71 27.20
C LEU A 29 -4.38 -20.64 25.70
N LEU A 30 -5.49 -21.22 25.21
CA LEU A 30 -5.83 -21.17 23.79
C LEU A 30 -6.12 -19.75 23.33
N ALA A 31 -6.74 -18.92 24.17
CA ALA A 31 -6.95 -17.50 23.89
C ALA A 31 -5.61 -16.73 23.81
N ALA A 32 -4.67 -17.05 24.70
CA ALA A 32 -3.33 -16.46 24.64
C ALA A 32 -2.56 -16.88 23.38
N VAL A 33 -2.63 -18.16 22.99
CA VAL A 33 -2.05 -18.66 21.73
C VAL A 33 -2.62 -17.90 20.53
N ALA A 34 -3.95 -17.77 20.48
CA ALA A 34 -4.61 -17.04 19.41
C ALA A 34 -4.19 -15.55 19.37
N ALA A 35 -4.00 -14.92 20.55
CA ALA A 35 -3.54 -13.54 20.63
C ALA A 35 -2.09 -13.38 20.13
N CYS A 36 -1.19 -14.29 20.53
CA CYS A 36 0.21 -14.29 20.08
C CYS A 36 0.30 -14.50 18.56
N ALA A 37 -0.44 -15.48 18.02
CA ALA A 37 -0.50 -15.75 16.58
C ALA A 37 -1.07 -14.55 15.79
N ALA A 38 -2.09 -13.87 16.32
CA ALA A 38 -2.62 -12.65 15.72
C ALA A 38 -1.56 -11.55 15.66
N CYS A 39 -0.81 -11.34 16.75
CA CYS A 39 0.26 -10.36 16.79
C CYS A 39 1.40 -10.71 15.82
N GLY A 40 1.81 -11.98 15.76
CA GLY A 40 2.84 -12.46 14.84
C GLY A 40 2.51 -12.14 13.38
N LEU A 41 1.29 -12.44 12.94
CA LEU A 41 0.84 -12.14 11.58
C LEU A 41 0.69 -10.63 11.33
N ILE A 42 0.23 -9.86 12.32
CA ILE A 42 0.15 -8.39 12.19
C ILE A 42 1.54 -7.79 11.96
N TYR A 43 2.59 -8.27 12.65
CA TYR A 43 3.96 -7.78 12.43
C TYR A 43 4.47 -8.09 11.02
N GLU A 44 4.20 -9.29 10.49
CA GLU A 44 4.52 -9.65 9.11
C GLU A 44 3.82 -8.71 8.12
N LEU A 45 2.51 -8.51 8.28
CA LEU A 45 1.73 -7.63 7.42
C LEU A 45 2.17 -6.17 7.53
N ALA A 46 2.56 -5.70 8.72
CA ALA A 46 3.08 -4.36 8.92
C ALA A 46 4.39 -4.14 8.17
N LEU A 47 5.32 -5.11 8.23
CA LEU A 47 6.58 -5.07 7.49
C LEU A 47 6.34 -5.13 5.97
N LEU A 48 5.43 -5.99 5.50
CA LEU A 48 5.05 -6.08 4.09
C LEU A 48 4.45 -4.77 3.58
N THR A 49 3.50 -4.20 4.32
CA THR A 49 2.83 -2.94 3.97
C THR A 49 3.84 -1.80 3.88
N LEU A 50 4.74 -1.69 4.87
CA LEU A 50 5.73 -0.62 4.91
C LEU A 50 6.79 -0.82 3.82
N SER A 51 7.21 -2.06 3.56
CA SER A 51 8.11 -2.37 2.45
C SER A 51 7.52 -2.00 1.10
N ALA A 52 6.23 -2.30 0.88
CA ALA A 52 5.52 -1.92 -0.34
C ALA A 52 5.45 -0.40 -0.51
N SER A 53 5.25 0.35 0.57
CA SER A 53 5.21 1.82 0.55
C SER A 53 6.58 2.45 0.29
N ILE A 54 7.68 1.79 0.71
CA ILE A 54 9.04 2.36 0.61
C ILE A 54 9.75 1.93 -0.69
N HIS A 55 9.59 0.67 -1.11
CA HIS A 55 10.36 0.07 -2.21
C HIS A 55 9.52 -0.21 -3.46
N GLY A 56 8.22 0.14 -3.44
CA GLY A 56 7.29 -0.25 -4.49
C GLY A 56 6.92 -1.74 -4.42
N GLY A 57 5.64 -2.06 -4.24
CA GLY A 57 5.12 -3.42 -4.01
C GLY A 57 5.24 -4.36 -5.21
N GLY A 58 6.45 -4.81 -5.55
CA GLY A 58 6.65 -5.85 -6.57
C GLY A 58 6.38 -7.25 -6.03
N ILE A 59 5.81 -8.14 -6.86
CA ILE A 59 5.51 -9.53 -6.48
C ILE A 59 6.77 -10.28 -6.02
N VAL A 60 7.93 -10.01 -6.63
CA VAL A 60 9.22 -10.63 -6.28
C VAL A 60 9.66 -10.20 -4.88
N ALA A 61 9.62 -8.90 -4.56
CA ALA A 61 9.99 -8.39 -3.25
C ALA A 61 9.07 -8.95 -2.16
N THR A 62 7.76 -8.94 -2.38
CA THR A 62 6.77 -9.53 -1.48
C THR A 62 7.02 -11.02 -1.26
N SER A 63 7.27 -11.78 -2.34
CA SER A 63 7.54 -13.21 -2.26
C SER A 63 8.82 -13.53 -1.47
N LEU A 64 9.88 -12.74 -1.64
CA LEU A 64 11.13 -12.91 -0.90
C LEU A 64 10.96 -12.62 0.60
N ILE A 65 10.18 -11.61 0.97
CA ILE A 65 9.88 -11.29 2.37
C ILE A 65 9.09 -12.43 3.01
N VAL A 66 8.02 -12.88 2.36
CA VAL A 66 7.19 -14.00 2.87
C VAL A 66 8.00 -15.28 2.97
N ALA A 67 8.77 -15.64 1.94
CA ALA A 67 9.63 -16.82 1.96
C ALA A 67 10.71 -16.72 3.06
N GLY A 68 11.32 -15.55 3.22
CA GLY A 68 12.29 -15.27 4.28
C GLY A 68 11.68 -15.39 5.68
N TYR A 69 10.47 -14.87 5.88
CA TYR A 69 9.73 -15.00 7.13
C TYR A 69 9.42 -16.47 7.47
N VAL A 70 8.89 -17.23 6.51
CA VAL A 70 8.59 -18.67 6.69
C VAL A 70 9.87 -19.46 7.00
N ALA A 71 10.98 -19.17 6.31
CA ALA A 71 12.26 -19.78 6.63
C ALA A 71 12.73 -19.44 8.06
N ALA A 72 12.56 -18.19 8.49
CA ALA A 72 12.89 -17.74 9.84
C ALA A 72 12.04 -18.42 10.92
N LEU A 73 10.75 -18.70 10.68
CA LEU A 73 9.91 -19.51 11.57
C LEU A 73 10.56 -20.89 11.84
N GLY A 74 11.00 -21.57 10.78
CA GLY A 74 11.69 -22.86 10.90
C GLY A 74 12.98 -22.78 11.70
N VAL A 75 13.79 -21.75 11.44
CA VAL A 75 15.04 -21.48 12.18
C VAL A 75 14.75 -21.22 13.66
N GLY A 76 13.77 -20.39 13.98
CA GLY A 76 13.35 -20.08 15.35
C GLY A 76 12.92 -21.33 16.14
N ALA A 77 12.13 -22.20 15.52
CA ALA A 77 11.73 -23.48 16.11
C ALA A 77 12.91 -24.40 16.40
N LEU A 78 14.00 -24.32 15.63
CA LEU A 78 15.24 -25.08 15.87
C LEU A 78 16.09 -24.41 16.96
N LEU A 79 16.24 -23.09 16.94
CA LEU A 79 17.08 -22.35 17.88
C LEU A 79 16.57 -22.43 19.33
N VAL A 80 15.26 -22.56 19.52
CA VAL A 80 14.68 -22.64 20.87
C VAL A 80 14.90 -24.01 21.58
N LYS A 81 15.27 -25.07 20.84
CA LYS A 81 15.43 -26.43 21.39
C LYS A 81 16.24 -26.49 22.68
N PRO A 82 17.46 -25.91 22.79
CA PRO A 82 18.26 -25.97 24.02
C PRO A 82 17.60 -25.24 25.20
N LEU A 83 16.67 -24.31 24.93
CA LEU A 83 15.98 -23.51 25.93
C LEU A 83 14.69 -24.14 26.46
N LEU A 84 14.21 -25.23 25.85
CA LEU A 84 12.98 -25.93 26.25
C LEU A 84 13.04 -26.41 27.71
N GLY A 85 14.24 -26.62 28.26
CA GLY A 85 14.45 -26.95 29.69
C GLY A 85 13.86 -25.90 30.64
N ARG A 86 13.82 -24.61 30.24
CA ARG A 86 13.27 -23.47 30.99
C ARG A 86 12.12 -22.83 30.22
N ALA A 87 11.26 -23.62 29.61
CA ALA A 87 10.23 -23.16 28.67
C ALA A 87 9.37 -21.99 29.18
N ALA A 88 9.06 -21.93 30.49
CA ALA A 88 8.23 -20.84 31.05
C ALA A 88 8.90 -19.46 30.98
N ILE A 89 10.16 -19.37 31.40
CA ILE A 89 10.92 -18.12 31.39
C ILE A 89 11.26 -17.75 29.93
N THR A 90 11.65 -18.75 29.13
CA THR A 90 11.97 -18.54 27.71
C THR A 90 10.76 -18.03 26.94
N PHE A 91 9.56 -18.56 27.19
CA PHE A 91 8.34 -18.06 26.56
C PHE A 91 8.09 -16.57 26.89
N ILE A 92 8.15 -16.19 28.18
CA ILE A 92 7.98 -14.78 28.56
C ILE A 92 9.05 -13.89 27.92
N ALA A 93 10.29 -14.35 27.82
CA ALA A 93 11.37 -13.59 27.18
C ALA A 93 11.15 -13.44 25.67
N VAL A 94 10.72 -14.51 24.99
CA VAL A 94 10.40 -14.48 23.54
C VAL A 94 9.25 -13.51 23.27
N GLU A 95 8.15 -13.62 24.03
CA GLU A 95 6.99 -12.71 23.86
C GLU A 95 7.36 -11.24 24.18
N THR A 96 8.21 -11.02 25.18
CA THR A 96 8.68 -9.67 25.50
C THR A 96 9.51 -9.09 24.36
N LEU A 97 10.47 -9.87 23.83
CA LEU A 97 11.29 -9.46 22.69
C LEU A 97 10.43 -9.23 21.44
N LEU A 98 9.50 -10.13 21.18
CA LEU A 98 8.58 -10.03 20.04
C LEU A 98 7.71 -8.77 20.15
N GLY A 99 7.11 -8.52 21.32
CA GLY A 99 6.31 -7.31 21.57
C GLY A 99 7.11 -6.02 21.39
N VAL A 100 8.36 -5.97 21.88
CA VAL A 100 9.23 -4.80 21.73
C VAL A 100 9.73 -4.65 20.30
N ILE A 101 10.33 -5.68 19.73
CA ILE A 101 10.94 -5.62 18.39
C ILE A 101 9.83 -5.43 17.33
N GLY A 102 8.74 -6.19 17.43
CA GLY A 102 7.59 -6.04 16.55
C GLY A 102 6.93 -4.66 16.67
N GLY A 103 6.70 -4.20 17.90
CA GLY A 103 6.12 -2.88 18.16
C GLY A 103 6.99 -1.70 17.70
N LEU A 104 8.32 -1.86 17.69
CA LEU A 104 9.27 -0.85 17.20
C LEU A 104 9.58 -1.00 15.71
N SER A 105 9.26 -2.13 15.06
CA SER A 105 9.72 -2.49 13.71
C SER A 105 9.34 -1.45 12.66
N ALA A 106 8.09 -0.99 12.66
CA ALA A 106 7.61 0.02 11.73
C ALA A 106 8.34 1.36 11.91
N ALA A 107 8.54 1.81 13.14
CA ALA A 107 9.28 3.04 13.42
C ALA A 107 10.76 2.91 13.03
N ALA A 108 11.39 1.77 13.34
CA ALA A 108 12.79 1.51 13.00
C ALA A 108 13.00 1.51 11.47
N LEU A 109 12.13 0.84 10.72
CA LEU A 109 12.23 0.76 9.25
C LEU A 109 12.00 2.15 8.62
N TYR A 110 11.02 2.91 9.11
CA TYR A 110 10.73 4.25 8.62
C TYR A 110 11.88 5.23 8.91
N ILE A 111 12.44 5.20 10.12
CA ILE A 111 13.61 6.01 10.48
C ILE A 111 14.83 5.61 9.63
N ALA A 112 15.08 4.30 9.45
CA ALA A 112 16.20 3.83 8.65
C ALA A 112 16.07 4.29 7.18
N PHE A 113 14.88 4.25 6.61
CA PHE A 113 14.62 4.74 5.26
C PHE A 113 15.00 6.22 5.12
N VAL A 114 14.55 7.06 6.04
CA VAL A 114 14.73 8.52 5.93
C VAL A 114 16.15 8.98 6.26
N PHE A 115 16.81 8.33 7.23
CA PHE A 115 18.09 8.83 7.73
C PHE A 115 19.32 8.08 7.20
N VAL A 116 19.16 6.80 6.82
CA VAL A 116 20.28 5.93 6.44
C VAL A 116 20.27 5.62 4.95
N GLY A 117 19.13 5.78 4.26
CA GLY A 117 18.98 5.42 2.85
C GLY A 117 19.09 3.91 2.58
N GLY A 118 19.16 3.08 3.64
CA GLY A 118 19.40 1.64 3.58
C GLY A 118 18.34 0.82 4.33
N SER A 119 17.06 1.03 4.03
CA SER A 119 15.94 0.36 4.70
C SER A 119 15.84 -1.15 4.44
N VAL A 120 16.40 -1.66 3.33
CA VAL A 120 16.37 -3.09 2.97
C VAL A 120 16.99 -3.98 4.03
N TRP A 121 18.14 -3.60 4.60
CA TRP A 121 18.79 -4.40 5.65
C TRP A 121 17.98 -4.44 6.94
N VAL A 122 17.35 -3.32 7.32
CA VAL A 122 16.46 -3.28 8.50
C VAL A 122 15.24 -4.15 8.28
N LEU A 123 14.68 -4.16 7.05
CA LEU A 123 13.59 -5.03 6.67
C LEU A 123 13.99 -6.51 6.76
N VAL A 124 15.11 -6.91 6.15
CA VAL A 124 15.57 -8.31 6.15
C VAL A 124 15.85 -8.79 7.57
N VAL A 125 16.59 -8.01 8.36
CA VAL A 125 16.92 -8.35 9.76
C VAL A 125 15.65 -8.36 10.61
N GLY A 126 14.76 -7.38 10.47
CA GLY A 126 13.50 -7.33 11.20
C GLY A 126 12.61 -8.54 10.90
N THR A 127 12.44 -8.88 9.61
CA THR A 127 11.69 -10.07 9.18
C THR A 127 12.30 -11.37 9.75
N ALA A 128 13.63 -11.51 9.67
CA ALA A 128 14.32 -12.70 10.20
C ALA A 128 14.18 -12.81 11.72
N VAL A 129 14.38 -11.74 12.47
CA VAL A 129 14.29 -11.75 13.93
C VAL A 129 12.85 -12.00 14.39
N ILE A 130 11.87 -11.30 13.83
CA ILE A 130 10.45 -11.47 14.18
C ILE A 130 10.01 -12.90 13.82
N GLY A 131 10.33 -13.38 12.60
CA GLY A 131 10.02 -14.75 12.20
C GLY A 131 10.65 -15.80 13.13
N CYS A 132 11.91 -15.64 13.54
CA CYS A 132 12.55 -16.56 14.51
C CYS A 132 11.86 -16.56 15.88
N LEU A 133 11.44 -15.38 16.37
CA LEU A 133 10.74 -15.28 17.66
C LEU A 133 9.37 -15.96 17.59
N VAL A 134 8.58 -15.69 16.56
CA VAL A 134 7.27 -16.33 16.33
C VAL A 134 7.44 -17.85 16.15
N GLY A 135 8.45 -18.29 15.39
CA GLY A 135 8.74 -19.72 15.22
C GLY A 135 9.11 -20.45 16.50
N ALA A 136 9.63 -19.74 17.49
CA ALA A 136 9.96 -20.31 18.81
C ALA A 136 8.73 -20.56 19.70
N GLU A 137 7.59 -19.90 19.45
CA GLU A 137 6.39 -19.95 20.31
C GLU A 137 5.78 -21.35 20.39
N VAL A 138 5.55 -22.00 19.24
CA VAL A 138 4.87 -23.31 19.16
C VAL A 138 5.63 -24.40 19.96
N PRO A 139 6.95 -24.60 19.80
CA PRO A 139 7.70 -25.56 20.60
C PRO A 139 7.65 -25.26 22.11
N LEU A 140 7.70 -23.98 22.51
CA LEU A 140 7.61 -23.57 23.91
C LEU A 140 6.25 -23.88 24.51
N LEU A 141 5.16 -23.51 23.82
CA LEU A 141 3.78 -23.77 24.24
C LEU A 141 3.48 -25.27 24.33
N MET A 142 3.95 -26.06 23.36
CA MET A 142 3.84 -27.52 23.41
C MET A 142 4.55 -28.09 24.63
N THR A 143 5.78 -27.62 24.93
CA THR A 143 6.55 -28.09 26.10
C THR A 143 5.85 -27.73 27.42
N LEU A 144 5.27 -26.51 27.50
CA LEU A 144 4.51 -26.07 28.68
C LEU A 144 3.24 -26.90 28.91
N LEU A 145 2.54 -27.25 27.85
CA LEU A 145 1.34 -28.09 27.91
C LEU A 145 1.66 -29.55 28.30
N GLN A 146 2.77 -30.08 27.79
CA GLN A 146 3.22 -31.46 28.12
C GLN A 146 3.64 -31.60 29.56
N ARG A 147 4.34 -30.60 30.15
CA ARG A 147 4.76 -30.59 31.55
C ARG A 147 3.63 -30.52 32.56
N GLY A 148 2.48 -29.96 32.15
CA GLY A 148 1.29 -29.92 32.99
C GLY A 148 0.48 -31.24 33.03
N ARG A 149 0.97 -32.34 32.44
CA ARG A 149 0.25 -33.61 32.32
C ARG A 149 1.16 -34.80 32.51
N THR A 150 0.83 -35.66 33.45
CA THR A 150 1.32 -37.04 33.47
C THR A 150 0.65 -37.84 32.35
N ALA A 151 1.44 -38.33 31.42
CA ALA A 151 1.10 -38.75 30.08
C ALA A 151 0.11 -39.91 29.95
N GLY A 152 -0.86 -39.72 29.01
CA GLY A 152 -1.38 -40.77 28.16
C GLY A 152 -1.13 -40.42 26.70
N ALA A 153 -0.51 -41.26 25.93
CA ALA A 153 -0.11 -41.00 24.54
C ALA A 153 -1.25 -40.67 23.58
N THR A 154 -2.51 -40.98 23.93
CA THR A 154 -3.72 -40.75 23.14
C THR A 154 -4.22 -39.32 23.13
N ASP A 155 -3.70 -38.45 24.00
CA ASP A 155 -4.23 -37.08 24.19
C ASP A 155 -3.33 -35.98 23.56
N SER A 156 -2.10 -36.33 23.16
CA SER A 156 -1.13 -35.40 22.58
C SER A 156 -1.60 -34.85 21.22
N GLY A 157 -2.25 -35.67 20.40
CA GLY A 157 -2.81 -35.26 19.10
C GLY A 157 -3.97 -34.26 19.24
N ARG A 158 -4.85 -34.43 20.23
CA ARG A 158 -5.93 -33.47 20.49
C ARG A 158 -5.41 -32.13 21.00
N VAL A 159 -4.37 -32.14 21.80
CA VAL A 159 -3.74 -30.89 22.28
C VAL A 159 -3.11 -30.13 21.13
N LEU A 160 -2.35 -30.83 20.28
CA LEU A 160 -1.76 -30.24 19.09
C LEU A 160 -2.82 -29.67 18.14
N ALA A 161 -3.90 -30.43 17.91
CA ALA A 161 -4.99 -29.97 17.06
C ALA A 161 -5.67 -28.69 17.61
N ASN A 162 -5.89 -28.61 18.93
CA ASN A 162 -6.48 -27.42 19.55
C ASN A 162 -5.53 -26.21 19.52
N LEU A 163 -4.22 -26.43 19.70
CA LEU A 163 -3.23 -25.37 19.56
C LEU A 163 -3.19 -24.83 18.14
N ASN A 164 -3.09 -25.72 17.15
CA ASN A 164 -3.08 -25.30 15.74
C ASN A 164 -4.38 -24.58 15.37
N ALA A 165 -5.52 -25.04 15.88
CA ALA A 165 -6.81 -24.37 15.63
C ALA A 165 -6.82 -22.95 16.25
N ALA A 166 -6.29 -22.78 17.46
CA ALA A 166 -6.19 -21.47 18.10
C ALA A 166 -5.20 -20.55 17.36
N ASP A 167 -4.08 -21.09 16.90
CA ASP A 167 -3.06 -20.39 16.12
C ASP A 167 -3.64 -19.88 14.79
N TYR A 168 -4.28 -20.74 14.01
CA TYR A 168 -4.92 -20.35 12.75
C TYR A 168 -6.07 -19.35 12.93
N LEU A 169 -6.86 -19.49 14.01
CA LEU A 169 -7.90 -18.53 14.33
C LEU A 169 -7.29 -17.17 14.68
N GLY A 170 -6.21 -17.16 15.46
CA GLY A 170 -5.45 -15.97 15.78
C GLY A 170 -4.88 -15.29 14.52
N ALA A 171 -4.24 -16.06 13.66
CA ALA A 171 -3.72 -15.58 12.39
C ALA A 171 -4.83 -14.98 11.50
N LEU A 172 -5.99 -15.64 11.38
CA LEU A 172 -7.13 -15.10 10.66
C LEU A 172 -7.59 -13.74 11.24
N LEU A 173 -7.74 -13.67 12.57
CA LEU A 173 -8.13 -12.42 13.22
C LEU A 173 -7.08 -11.31 13.02
N GLY A 174 -5.80 -11.63 13.15
CA GLY A 174 -4.70 -10.69 12.88
C GLY A 174 -4.70 -10.19 11.44
N GLY A 175 -4.88 -11.11 10.48
CA GLY A 175 -4.95 -10.81 9.06
C GLY A 175 -6.10 -9.86 8.68
N LEU A 176 -7.22 -9.96 9.36
CA LEU A 176 -8.35 -9.04 9.18
C LEU A 176 -8.17 -7.74 9.98
N THR A 177 -7.63 -7.82 11.19
CA THR A 177 -7.50 -6.66 12.07
C THR A 177 -6.53 -5.61 11.51
N TRP A 178 -5.43 -6.05 10.89
CA TRP A 178 -4.44 -5.12 10.36
C TRP A 178 -4.99 -4.21 9.26
N PRO A 179 -5.47 -4.69 8.10
CA PRO A 179 -5.89 -3.85 7.00
C PRO A 179 -7.22 -3.11 7.25
N PHE A 180 -8.13 -3.68 8.05
CA PHE A 180 -9.47 -3.10 8.23
C PHE A 180 -9.62 -2.25 9.50
N LEU A 181 -8.78 -2.45 10.51
CA LEU A 181 -8.90 -1.74 11.79
C LEU A 181 -7.64 -0.96 12.14
N LEU A 182 -6.47 -1.61 12.26
CA LEU A 182 -5.28 -0.94 12.78
C LEU A 182 -4.69 0.06 11.78
N LEU A 183 -4.47 -0.36 10.55
CA LEU A 183 -3.84 0.48 9.53
C LEU A 183 -4.67 1.73 9.19
N PRO A 184 -6.00 1.65 8.94
CA PRO A 184 -6.80 2.82 8.61
C PRO A 184 -6.96 3.83 9.75
N HIS A 185 -7.03 3.36 11.01
CA HIS A 185 -7.33 4.22 12.15
C HIS A 185 -6.10 4.68 12.93
N LEU A 186 -5.04 3.88 12.96
CA LEU A 186 -3.84 4.15 13.76
C LEU A 186 -2.59 4.42 12.90
N GLY A 187 -2.61 4.04 11.62
CA GLY A 187 -1.43 4.08 10.77
C GLY A 187 -0.41 2.98 11.11
N MET A 188 0.75 3.01 10.45
CA MET A 188 1.74 1.93 10.55
C MET A 188 2.45 1.89 11.90
N ILE A 189 2.97 3.03 12.37
CA ILE A 189 3.80 3.10 13.60
C ILE A 189 2.95 2.81 14.83
N ARG A 190 1.80 3.48 14.96
CA ARG A 190 0.88 3.26 16.10
C ARG A 190 0.26 1.87 16.06
N GLY A 191 -0.12 1.37 14.87
CA GLY A 191 -0.67 0.03 14.69
C GLY A 191 0.29 -1.04 15.17
N ALA A 192 1.57 -0.97 14.78
CA ALA A 192 2.61 -1.89 15.25
C ALA A 192 2.85 -1.76 16.77
N ALA A 193 2.90 -0.54 17.30
CA ALA A 193 3.09 -0.31 18.74
C ALA A 193 1.93 -0.87 19.56
N VAL A 194 0.67 -0.66 19.16
CA VAL A 194 -0.53 -1.22 19.82
C VAL A 194 -0.50 -2.74 19.77
N THR A 195 -0.11 -3.35 18.66
CA THR A 195 0.07 -4.80 18.55
C THR A 195 1.11 -5.30 19.54
N GLY A 196 2.25 -4.59 19.66
CA GLY A 196 3.27 -4.91 20.67
C GLY A 196 2.73 -4.82 22.11
N MET A 197 1.95 -3.81 22.42
CA MET A 197 1.33 -3.67 23.74
C MET A 197 0.34 -4.80 24.03
N ILE A 198 -0.48 -5.22 23.04
CA ILE A 198 -1.39 -6.36 23.18
C ILE A 198 -0.60 -7.64 23.45
N ASN A 199 0.50 -7.85 22.72
CA ASN A 199 1.37 -9.01 22.92
C ASN A 199 1.99 -9.04 24.33
N LEU A 200 2.52 -7.92 24.81
CA LEU A 200 3.07 -7.80 26.17
C LEU A 200 2.01 -8.05 27.25
N VAL A 201 0.80 -7.58 27.07
CA VAL A 201 -0.32 -7.83 27.99
C VAL A 201 -0.70 -9.32 27.96
N ALA A 202 -0.76 -9.95 26.79
CA ALA A 202 -1.03 -11.37 26.66
C ALA A 202 0.07 -12.20 27.40
N ALA A 203 1.35 -11.85 27.21
CA ALA A 203 2.47 -12.45 27.92
C ALA A 203 2.36 -12.30 29.44
N ALA A 204 1.96 -11.10 29.94
CA ALA A 204 1.76 -10.86 31.37
C ALA A 204 0.58 -11.71 31.92
N VAL A 205 -0.51 -11.84 31.18
CA VAL A 205 -1.64 -12.70 31.55
C VAL A 205 -1.20 -14.17 31.64
N VAL A 206 -0.44 -14.65 30.65
CA VAL A 206 0.12 -16.02 30.69
C VAL A 206 1.04 -16.19 31.89
N ALA A 207 1.96 -15.25 32.13
CA ALA A 207 2.90 -15.30 33.24
C ALA A 207 2.17 -15.40 34.61
N VAL A 208 1.16 -14.53 34.84
CA VAL A 208 0.44 -14.46 36.12
C VAL A 208 -0.53 -15.63 36.33
N PHE A 209 -1.29 -16.03 35.31
CA PHE A 209 -2.35 -17.01 35.49
C PHE A 209 -1.92 -18.43 35.20
N LEU A 210 -1.00 -18.65 34.25
CA LEU A 210 -0.57 -19.97 33.83
C LEU A 210 0.78 -20.39 34.41
N LEU A 211 1.76 -19.47 34.48
CA LEU A 211 3.13 -19.83 34.80
C LEU A 211 3.54 -19.56 36.27
N ARG A 212 2.75 -18.84 37.04
CA ARG A 212 3.06 -18.47 38.44
C ARG A 212 3.34 -19.68 39.36
N HIS A 213 2.84 -20.85 39.03
CA HIS A 213 3.08 -22.08 39.80
C HIS A 213 4.31 -22.87 39.33
N ILE A 214 4.90 -22.46 38.19
CA ILE A 214 6.04 -23.12 37.53
C ILE A 214 7.34 -22.36 37.79
N ILE A 215 7.26 -21.02 37.93
CA ILE A 215 8.38 -20.09 38.12
C ILE A 215 8.40 -19.58 39.56
N SER A 216 9.61 -19.20 40.05
CA SER A 216 9.73 -18.61 41.39
C SER A 216 9.09 -17.21 41.47
N GLY A 217 8.66 -16.81 42.66
CA GLY A 217 8.08 -15.48 42.86
C GLY A 217 9.03 -14.33 42.47
N ARG A 218 10.34 -14.50 42.61
CA ARG A 218 11.35 -13.51 42.18
C ARG A 218 11.44 -13.44 40.66
N GLU A 219 11.42 -14.57 39.96
CA GLU A 219 11.44 -14.63 38.51
C GLU A 219 10.15 -14.01 37.91
N LEU A 220 9.00 -14.30 38.53
CA LEU A 220 7.73 -13.68 38.12
C LEU A 220 7.76 -12.15 38.30
N ALA A 221 8.24 -11.67 39.45
CA ALA A 221 8.34 -10.24 39.69
C ALA A 221 9.29 -9.53 38.70
N ALA A 222 10.45 -10.16 38.41
CA ALA A 222 11.40 -9.66 37.42
C ALA A 222 10.78 -9.63 36.01
N ALA A 223 10.09 -10.71 35.60
CA ALA A 223 9.41 -10.78 34.30
C ALA A 223 8.34 -9.69 34.16
N LEU A 224 7.49 -9.49 35.18
CA LEU A 224 6.48 -8.45 35.18
C LEU A 224 7.09 -7.04 35.15
N ALA A 225 8.21 -6.81 35.82
CA ALA A 225 8.92 -5.54 35.77
C ALA A 225 9.46 -5.24 34.36
N VAL A 226 10.02 -6.25 33.67
CA VAL A 226 10.51 -6.11 32.28
C VAL A 226 9.34 -5.87 31.31
N LEU A 227 8.23 -6.62 31.45
CA LEU A 227 7.03 -6.41 30.65
C LEU A 227 6.44 -5.01 30.86
N ALA A 228 6.40 -4.52 32.10
CA ALA A 228 5.93 -3.16 32.41
C ALA A 228 6.86 -2.09 31.81
N ALA A 229 8.17 -2.28 31.86
CA ALA A 229 9.15 -1.38 31.23
C ALA A 229 8.99 -1.37 29.69
N ALA A 230 8.81 -2.53 29.08
CA ALA A 230 8.55 -2.68 27.65
C ALA A 230 7.22 -1.99 27.23
N LEU A 231 6.17 -2.16 28.02
CA LEU A 231 4.89 -1.50 27.79
C LEU A 231 5.03 0.03 27.90
N GLY A 232 5.78 0.53 28.89
CA GLY A 232 6.10 1.96 29.05
C GLY A 232 6.87 2.51 27.84
N LEU A 233 7.82 1.75 27.31
CA LEU A 233 8.57 2.10 26.09
C LEU A 233 7.62 2.27 24.88
N LEU A 234 6.77 1.27 24.61
CA LEU A 234 5.82 1.32 23.48
C LEU A 234 4.76 2.41 23.66
N THR A 235 4.31 2.65 24.90
CA THR A 235 3.41 3.77 25.20
C THR A 235 4.09 5.11 24.90
N THR A 236 5.36 5.26 25.26
CA THR A 236 6.14 6.46 24.94
C THR A 236 6.31 6.65 23.44
N LEU A 237 6.58 5.56 22.69
CA LEU A 237 6.62 5.59 21.24
C LEU A 237 5.26 6.03 20.65
N MET A 238 4.17 5.45 21.14
CA MET A 238 2.82 5.76 20.68
C MET A 238 2.48 7.25 20.88
N VAL A 239 2.82 7.82 22.05
CA VAL A 239 2.59 9.26 22.35
C VAL A 239 3.45 10.16 21.47
N ARG A 240 4.66 9.74 21.13
CA ARG A 240 5.61 10.52 20.32
C ARG A 240 5.54 10.24 18.81
N SER A 241 4.73 9.29 18.38
CA SER A 241 4.67 8.86 16.98
C SER A 241 4.34 9.98 16.00
N ASP A 242 3.43 10.89 16.33
CA ASP A 242 3.08 12.05 15.48
C ASP A 242 4.28 12.96 15.20
N GLY A 243 5.08 13.23 16.24
CA GLY A 243 6.31 14.02 16.09
C GLY A 243 7.35 13.30 15.22
N ILE A 244 7.46 11.97 15.35
CA ILE A 244 8.37 11.15 14.54
C ILE A 244 7.89 11.14 13.09
N GLU A 245 6.62 10.84 12.84
CA GLU A 245 6.04 10.82 11.50
C GLU A 245 6.17 12.17 10.80
N THR A 246 5.78 13.26 11.47
CA THR A 246 5.84 14.60 10.90
C THR A 246 7.27 15.03 10.60
N SER A 247 8.20 14.84 11.55
CA SER A 247 9.60 15.22 11.37
C SER A 247 10.28 14.40 10.29
N THR A 248 9.96 13.11 10.21
CA THR A 248 10.54 12.18 9.24
C THR A 248 9.98 12.43 7.85
N ARG A 249 8.65 12.62 7.76
CA ARG A 249 7.98 12.95 6.50
C ARG A 249 8.47 14.29 5.95
N GLN A 250 8.62 15.33 6.78
CA GLN A 250 9.13 16.62 6.33
C GLN A 250 10.52 16.53 5.68
N ARG A 251 11.34 15.55 6.06
CA ARG A 251 12.67 15.34 5.45
C ARG A 251 12.63 14.71 4.06
N LEU A 252 11.54 14.04 3.70
CA LEU A 252 11.35 13.49 2.36
C LEU A 252 11.03 14.58 1.32
N TYR A 253 10.57 15.74 1.80
CA TYR A 253 10.20 16.86 0.93
C TYR A 253 11.07 18.08 1.22
N ALA A 254 11.56 18.71 0.14
CA ALA A 254 12.41 19.89 0.24
C ALA A 254 11.67 21.12 0.78
N ASP A 255 10.35 21.16 0.59
CA ASP A 255 9.49 22.28 0.94
C ASP A 255 8.57 21.94 2.12
N PRO A 256 8.15 22.94 2.93
CA PRO A 256 7.24 22.71 4.05
C PRO A 256 5.93 22.06 3.62
N ILE A 257 5.55 20.99 4.33
CA ILE A 257 4.25 20.31 4.14
C ILE A 257 3.16 21.18 4.77
N ILE A 258 2.14 21.52 3.97
CA ILE A 258 0.98 22.31 4.42
C ILE A 258 -0.30 21.47 4.54
N ALA A 259 -0.37 20.34 3.84
CA ALA A 259 -1.45 19.36 3.98
C ALA A 259 -0.89 17.95 3.80
N TYR A 260 -1.43 17.03 4.60
CA TYR A 260 -1.14 15.61 4.54
C TYR A 260 -2.43 14.84 4.77
N GLN A 261 -2.72 13.90 3.91
CA GLN A 261 -3.83 12.97 4.06
C GLN A 261 -3.42 11.59 3.53
N ARG A 262 -3.97 10.55 4.11
CA ARG A 262 -3.85 9.18 3.62
C ARG A 262 -5.24 8.67 3.32
N SER A 263 -5.50 8.40 2.06
CA SER A 263 -6.75 7.79 1.60
C SER A 263 -6.67 6.26 1.63
N ALA A 264 -7.73 5.60 1.17
CA ALA A 264 -7.71 4.16 0.93
C ALA A 264 -6.82 3.76 -0.26
N TYR A 265 -6.44 4.72 -1.10
CA TYR A 265 -5.73 4.49 -2.36
C TYR A 265 -4.28 4.92 -2.33
N GLN A 266 -3.98 6.06 -1.68
CA GLN A 266 -2.67 6.70 -1.78
C GLN A 266 -2.36 7.65 -0.61
N GLU A 267 -1.08 8.00 -0.47
CA GLU A 267 -0.61 9.09 0.40
C GLU A 267 -0.62 10.41 -0.39
N ILE A 268 -1.27 11.43 0.17
CA ILE A 268 -1.44 12.74 -0.46
C ILE A 268 -0.68 13.77 0.36
N VAL A 269 0.27 14.45 -0.27
CA VAL A 269 1.08 15.49 0.37
C VAL A 269 1.04 16.77 -0.45
N VAL A 270 0.74 17.88 0.21
CA VAL A 270 0.88 19.20 -0.39
C VAL A 270 1.97 19.96 0.33
N THR A 271 2.95 20.45 -0.43
CA THR A 271 4.00 21.34 0.09
C THR A 271 3.84 22.74 -0.47
N ARG A 272 4.43 23.72 0.23
CA ARG A 272 4.41 25.10 -0.22
C ARG A 272 5.70 25.83 0.15
N ARG A 273 6.28 26.52 -0.84
CA ARG A 273 7.38 27.46 -0.63
C ARG A 273 7.08 28.78 -1.35
N GLY A 274 6.76 29.83 -0.60
CA GLY A 274 6.29 31.09 -1.18
C GLY A 274 4.97 30.87 -1.94
N ASP A 275 4.98 31.20 -3.22
CA ASP A 275 3.82 31.01 -4.11
C ASP A 275 3.79 29.66 -4.82
N ASP A 276 4.87 28.86 -4.71
CA ASP A 276 4.95 27.53 -5.30
C ASP A 276 4.28 26.50 -4.39
N MET A 277 3.18 25.93 -4.86
CA MET A 277 2.47 24.82 -4.23
C MET A 277 2.68 23.58 -5.09
N ARG A 278 2.98 22.44 -4.43
CA ARG A 278 3.23 21.16 -5.10
C ARG A 278 2.36 20.08 -4.51
N LEU A 279 1.75 19.28 -5.37
CA LEU A 279 1.02 18.08 -5.01
C LEU A 279 1.87 16.84 -5.26
N TYR A 280 1.89 15.94 -4.29
CA TYR A 280 2.52 14.63 -4.40
C TYR A 280 1.51 13.54 -4.07
N LEU A 281 1.47 12.48 -4.87
CA LEU A 281 0.72 11.26 -4.64
C LEU A 281 1.73 10.10 -4.54
N ASP A 282 1.69 9.37 -3.43
CA ASP A 282 2.65 8.31 -3.09
C ASP A 282 4.13 8.72 -3.27
N GLY A 283 4.44 10.00 -2.98
CA GLY A 283 5.77 10.59 -3.14
C GLY A 283 6.09 11.09 -4.56
N GLY A 284 5.30 10.72 -5.57
CA GLY A 284 5.42 11.20 -6.95
C GLY A 284 4.85 12.61 -7.11
N LEU A 285 5.63 13.55 -7.67
CA LEU A 285 5.17 14.90 -7.94
C LEU A 285 4.10 14.86 -9.04
N GLN A 286 2.92 15.45 -8.76
CA GLN A 286 1.82 15.55 -9.75
C GLN A 286 1.81 16.90 -10.45
N PHE A 287 2.04 17.98 -9.70
CA PHE A 287 2.23 19.30 -10.28
C PHE A 287 2.97 20.26 -9.34
N SER A 288 3.50 21.34 -9.91
CA SER A 288 3.95 22.55 -9.24
C SER A 288 3.22 23.75 -9.86
N THR A 289 2.67 24.64 -9.04
CA THR A 289 1.97 25.85 -9.54
C THR A 289 2.89 26.76 -10.39
N ARG A 290 4.18 26.52 -10.33
CA ARG A 290 5.20 27.24 -11.07
C ARG A 290 5.13 26.97 -12.58
N ASP A 291 4.85 25.71 -12.97
CA ASP A 291 4.93 25.26 -14.36
C ASP A 291 3.83 24.27 -14.81
N GLU A 292 2.83 24.00 -13.95
CA GLU A 292 1.73 23.10 -14.25
C GLU A 292 1.00 23.44 -15.57
N HIS A 293 0.95 24.72 -15.90
CA HIS A 293 0.31 25.18 -17.14
C HIS A 293 0.96 24.60 -18.40
N ARG A 294 2.26 24.26 -18.37
CA ARG A 294 2.93 23.60 -19.50
C ARG A 294 2.38 22.21 -19.72
N TYR A 295 2.21 21.46 -18.64
CA TYR A 295 1.61 20.15 -18.68
C TYR A 295 0.13 20.22 -19.04
N THR A 296 -0.64 21.02 -18.32
CA THR A 296 -2.10 21.04 -18.43
C THR A 296 -2.58 21.61 -19.78
N GLU A 297 -1.93 22.68 -20.28
CA GLU A 297 -2.22 23.20 -21.62
C GLU A 297 -1.89 22.17 -22.70
N SER A 298 -0.77 21.46 -22.60
CA SER A 298 -0.38 20.43 -23.56
C SER A 298 -1.25 19.19 -23.50
N LEU A 299 -1.78 18.84 -22.33
CA LEU A 299 -2.71 17.72 -22.16
C LEU A 299 -4.10 18.03 -22.74
N VAL A 300 -4.62 19.25 -22.53
CA VAL A 300 -6.02 19.58 -22.81
C VAL A 300 -6.24 20.08 -24.23
N TYR A 301 -5.52 21.13 -24.66
CA TYR A 301 -5.86 21.86 -25.89
C TYR A 301 -5.74 21.05 -27.18
N PRO A 302 -4.80 20.12 -27.38
CA PRO A 302 -4.69 19.33 -28.60
C PRO A 302 -5.88 18.39 -28.85
N ALA A 303 -6.64 18.03 -27.79
CA ALA A 303 -7.87 17.23 -27.92
C ALA A 303 -9.06 18.04 -28.43
N LEU A 304 -8.97 19.36 -28.45
CA LEU A 304 -10.10 20.26 -28.66
C LEU A 304 -10.10 20.87 -30.07
N ASP A 305 -11.28 21.18 -30.53
CA ASP A 305 -11.52 22.01 -31.70
C ASP A 305 -12.67 23.01 -31.45
N ALA A 306 -13.09 23.77 -32.50
CA ALA A 306 -14.16 24.73 -32.37
C ALA A 306 -15.56 24.08 -32.17
N ALA A 307 -15.69 22.80 -32.53
CA ALA A 307 -16.96 22.06 -32.44
C ALA A 307 -17.12 21.35 -31.09
N THR A 308 -16.03 21.17 -30.32
CA THR A 308 -16.02 20.47 -29.03
C THR A 308 -16.98 21.10 -28.03
N ARG A 309 -17.95 20.33 -27.52
CA ARG A 309 -18.97 20.74 -26.54
C ARG A 309 -18.89 19.93 -25.25
N SER A 310 -18.42 18.69 -25.35
CA SER A 310 -18.40 17.73 -24.26
C SER A 310 -17.02 17.14 -24.06
N ALA A 311 -16.57 17.02 -22.81
CA ALA A 311 -15.28 16.44 -22.47
C ALA A 311 -15.43 15.41 -21.34
N LEU A 312 -14.65 14.33 -21.44
CA LEU A 312 -14.43 13.35 -20.39
C LEU A 312 -13.00 13.50 -19.88
N VAL A 313 -12.84 13.64 -18.58
CA VAL A 313 -11.52 13.59 -17.90
C VAL A 313 -11.47 12.31 -17.07
N LEU A 314 -10.51 11.45 -17.35
CA LEU A 314 -10.24 10.24 -16.59
C LEU A 314 -9.03 10.51 -15.68
N GLY A 315 -9.25 10.58 -14.37
CA GLY A 315 -8.31 11.10 -13.39
C GLY A 315 -8.40 12.61 -13.21
N GLY A 316 -7.26 13.26 -12.91
CA GLY A 316 -7.15 14.72 -12.78
C GLY A 316 -7.97 15.32 -11.63
N GLY A 317 -8.13 14.60 -10.51
CA GLY A 317 -8.95 15.01 -9.36
C GLY A 317 -8.54 16.33 -8.71
N ASP A 318 -7.39 16.89 -9.07
CA ASP A 318 -6.94 18.22 -8.68
C ASP A 318 -7.74 19.35 -9.38
N GLY A 319 -8.43 19.04 -10.49
CA GLY A 319 -9.27 19.97 -11.24
C GLY A 319 -8.53 20.87 -12.22
N LEU A 320 -7.24 20.66 -12.50
CA LEU A 320 -6.48 21.52 -13.42
C LEU A 320 -6.91 21.33 -14.87
N ALA A 321 -7.16 20.10 -15.30
CA ALA A 321 -7.71 19.82 -16.64
C ALA A 321 -9.11 20.43 -16.81
N ALA A 322 -9.98 20.28 -15.80
CA ALA A 322 -11.30 20.92 -15.79
C ALA A 322 -11.21 22.44 -15.86
N ARG A 323 -10.25 23.06 -15.15
CA ARG A 323 -9.98 24.52 -15.22
C ARG A 323 -9.72 24.98 -16.65
N GLU A 324 -8.86 24.29 -17.39
CA GLU A 324 -8.53 24.67 -18.76
C GLU A 324 -9.72 24.48 -19.72
N LEU A 325 -10.47 23.38 -19.57
CA LEU A 325 -11.70 23.14 -20.34
C LEU A 325 -12.74 24.25 -20.10
N LEU A 326 -12.92 24.67 -18.86
CA LEU A 326 -13.89 25.72 -18.48
C LEU A 326 -13.56 27.11 -19.04
N ARG A 327 -12.32 27.35 -19.48
CA ARG A 327 -11.92 28.60 -20.15
C ARG A 327 -12.52 28.74 -21.56
N LEU A 328 -13.08 27.66 -22.11
CA LEU A 328 -13.73 27.64 -23.39
C LEU A 328 -15.26 27.73 -23.20
N PRO A 329 -15.89 28.81 -23.62
CA PRO A 329 -17.31 29.06 -23.37
C PRO A 329 -18.24 28.08 -24.12
N GLN A 330 -17.73 27.42 -25.17
CA GLN A 330 -18.49 26.43 -25.93
C GLN A 330 -18.53 25.05 -25.26
N ILE A 331 -17.76 24.79 -24.22
CA ILE A 331 -17.86 23.54 -23.48
C ILE A 331 -19.08 23.57 -22.56
N ASP A 332 -20.02 22.69 -22.82
CA ASP A 332 -21.31 22.61 -22.12
C ASP A 332 -21.25 21.59 -20.95
N THR A 333 -20.48 20.50 -21.11
CA THR A 333 -20.46 19.41 -20.16
C THR A 333 -19.05 18.83 -20.03
N ILE A 334 -18.59 18.70 -18.80
CA ILE A 334 -17.35 18.01 -18.42
C ILE A 334 -17.72 16.92 -17.43
N VAL A 335 -17.43 15.67 -17.76
CA VAL A 335 -17.51 14.55 -16.81
C VAL A 335 -16.10 14.23 -16.37
N GLN A 336 -15.87 14.27 -15.07
CA GLN A 336 -14.57 13.91 -14.47
C GLN A 336 -14.71 12.68 -13.59
N VAL A 337 -14.02 11.61 -13.96
CA VAL A 337 -14.03 10.34 -13.23
C VAL A 337 -12.75 10.21 -12.43
N GLU A 338 -12.85 10.28 -11.12
CA GLU A 338 -11.73 10.21 -10.19
C GLU A 338 -11.96 9.08 -9.18
N LEU A 339 -10.91 8.28 -8.97
CA LEU A 339 -10.97 7.13 -8.05
C LEU A 339 -11.01 7.57 -6.58
N ASP A 340 -10.21 8.59 -6.23
CA ASP A 340 -9.96 8.98 -4.85
C ASP A 340 -10.78 10.23 -4.46
N PRO A 341 -11.84 10.06 -3.66
CA PRO A 341 -12.64 11.19 -3.18
C PRO A 341 -11.82 12.21 -2.38
N THR A 342 -10.69 11.77 -1.78
CA THR A 342 -9.82 12.65 -0.98
C THR A 342 -9.05 13.63 -1.88
N VAL A 343 -8.67 13.23 -3.09
CA VAL A 343 -8.05 14.14 -4.06
C VAL A 343 -9.05 15.18 -4.53
N VAL A 344 -10.30 14.79 -4.80
CA VAL A 344 -11.37 15.73 -5.17
C VAL A 344 -11.66 16.72 -4.04
N GLU A 345 -11.72 16.25 -2.78
CA GLU A 345 -11.89 17.12 -1.61
C GLU A 345 -10.74 18.12 -1.48
N LEU A 346 -9.50 17.67 -1.71
CA LEU A 346 -8.33 18.53 -1.74
C LEU A 346 -8.42 19.56 -2.87
N GLY A 347 -8.89 19.16 -4.05
CA GLY A 347 -9.17 20.04 -5.19
C GLY A 347 -10.19 21.12 -4.88
N ARG A 348 -11.22 20.78 -4.11
CA ARG A 348 -12.27 21.71 -3.66
C ARG A 348 -11.87 22.58 -2.45
N SER A 349 -10.81 22.23 -1.74
CA SER A 349 -10.34 22.93 -0.54
C SER A 349 -8.98 23.58 -0.74
N THR A 350 -7.91 22.88 -0.44
CA THR A 350 -6.54 23.40 -0.44
C THR A 350 -6.07 23.87 -1.82
N LEU A 351 -6.49 23.19 -2.89
CA LEU A 351 -6.14 23.51 -4.27
C LEU A 351 -7.16 24.40 -4.99
N ARG A 352 -8.21 24.80 -4.29
CA ARG A 352 -9.33 25.59 -4.83
C ARG A 352 -8.89 26.84 -5.59
N ALA A 353 -7.90 27.56 -5.06
CA ALA A 353 -7.38 28.75 -5.71
C ALA A 353 -6.53 28.42 -6.95
N VAL A 354 -5.91 27.25 -6.99
CA VAL A 354 -5.05 26.80 -8.09
C VAL A 354 -5.89 26.39 -9.30
N ASN A 355 -6.99 25.66 -9.05
CA ASN A 355 -7.90 25.21 -10.10
C ASN A 355 -9.07 26.19 -10.40
N ASN A 356 -9.05 27.40 -9.81
CA ASN A 356 -10.09 28.43 -10.00
C ASN A 356 -11.50 27.94 -9.71
N ASN A 357 -11.68 27.11 -8.67
CA ASN A 357 -12.96 26.48 -8.30
C ASN A 357 -13.58 25.60 -9.41
N ALA A 358 -12.79 25.05 -10.30
CA ALA A 358 -13.28 24.30 -11.45
C ALA A 358 -14.19 23.14 -11.08
N LEU A 359 -13.90 22.43 -9.98
CA LEU A 359 -14.70 21.28 -9.55
C LEU A 359 -16.08 21.63 -8.96
N ASP A 360 -16.36 22.92 -8.75
CA ASP A 360 -17.64 23.43 -8.28
C ASP A 360 -18.45 24.12 -9.41
N ASP A 361 -17.90 24.21 -10.64
CA ASP A 361 -18.63 24.76 -11.80
C ASP A 361 -19.79 23.83 -12.18
N PRO A 362 -20.99 24.35 -12.47
CA PRO A 362 -22.16 23.54 -12.80
C PRO A 362 -22.00 22.68 -14.07
N ARG A 363 -21.05 23.00 -14.93
CA ARG A 363 -20.73 22.21 -16.14
C ARG A 363 -19.88 20.98 -15.81
N VAL A 364 -19.28 20.89 -14.59
CA VAL A 364 -18.40 19.81 -14.18
C VAL A 364 -19.15 18.80 -13.31
N HIS A 365 -19.23 17.58 -13.80
CA HIS A 365 -19.86 16.46 -13.12
C HIS A 365 -18.78 15.50 -12.63
N VAL A 366 -18.42 15.62 -11.36
CA VAL A 366 -17.43 14.72 -10.74
C VAL A 366 -18.09 13.41 -10.35
N VAL A 367 -17.54 12.30 -10.83
CA VAL A 367 -17.94 10.93 -10.51
C VAL A 367 -16.80 10.26 -9.75
N ILE A 368 -17.09 9.77 -8.55
CA ILE A 368 -16.12 9.00 -7.77
C ILE A 368 -16.28 7.53 -8.15
N ASP A 369 -15.40 7.05 -9.02
CA ASP A 369 -15.41 5.66 -9.49
C ASP A 369 -14.03 5.29 -10.09
N ASP A 370 -13.79 3.99 -10.22
CA ASP A 370 -12.67 3.46 -11.00
C ASP A 370 -12.92 3.69 -12.51
N ALA A 371 -11.97 4.32 -13.18
CA ALA A 371 -12.11 4.70 -14.60
C ALA A 371 -12.46 3.49 -15.50
N MET A 372 -11.86 2.32 -15.25
CA MET A 372 -12.14 1.12 -16.04
C MET A 372 -13.53 0.55 -15.75
N THR A 373 -13.99 0.62 -14.50
CA THR A 373 -15.33 0.21 -14.08
C THR A 373 -16.37 1.14 -14.70
N TRP A 374 -16.19 2.45 -14.60
CA TRP A 374 -17.08 3.44 -15.18
C TRP A 374 -17.21 3.32 -16.71
N LEU A 375 -16.10 3.04 -17.41
CA LEU A 375 -16.12 2.82 -18.86
C LEU A 375 -16.90 1.55 -19.28
N ARG A 376 -17.02 0.54 -18.40
CA ARG A 376 -17.82 -0.67 -18.64
C ARG A 376 -19.31 -0.44 -18.53
N GLU A 377 -19.72 0.44 -17.61
CA GLU A 377 -21.13 0.74 -17.31
C GLU A 377 -21.54 2.12 -17.87
N PRO A 378 -21.84 2.22 -19.14
CA PRO A 378 -21.96 3.52 -19.84
C PRO A 378 -23.22 4.33 -19.48
N THR A 379 -24.01 3.93 -18.49
CA THR A 379 -25.34 4.52 -18.20
C THR A 379 -25.37 5.47 -17.01
N THR A 380 -24.30 5.58 -16.23
CA THR A 380 -24.26 6.45 -15.04
C THR A 380 -23.49 7.74 -15.30
N GLY A 381 -24.16 8.89 -15.13
CA GLY A 381 -23.53 10.18 -14.93
C GLY A 381 -23.10 10.95 -16.18
N GLY A 382 -24.05 11.50 -16.94
CA GLY A 382 -23.77 12.64 -17.83
C GLY A 382 -23.14 12.34 -19.20
N ARG A 383 -23.17 11.08 -19.66
CA ARG A 383 -22.65 10.72 -20.99
C ARG A 383 -23.52 11.33 -22.10
N PRO A 384 -22.93 12.13 -23.02
CA PRO A 384 -23.66 12.67 -24.16
C PRO A 384 -24.17 11.58 -25.10
N PRO A 385 -25.37 11.74 -25.69
CA PRO A 385 -25.79 10.87 -26.78
C PRO A 385 -24.81 11.01 -27.96
N GLY A 386 -24.12 9.96 -28.32
CA GLY A 386 -23.12 10.02 -29.41
C GLY A 386 -21.67 10.00 -28.95
N GLY A 387 -21.43 10.09 -27.66
CA GLY A 387 -20.08 10.07 -27.06
C GLY A 387 -19.52 11.46 -26.76
N PHE A 388 -18.33 11.50 -26.16
CA PHE A 388 -17.62 12.73 -25.85
C PHE A 388 -16.81 13.22 -27.04
N ASP A 389 -16.82 14.52 -27.27
CA ASP A 389 -16.03 15.14 -28.33
C ASP A 389 -14.53 15.13 -27.99
N ALA A 390 -14.20 15.23 -26.70
CA ALA A 390 -12.83 15.13 -26.21
C ALA A 390 -12.72 14.17 -25.02
N VAL A 391 -11.66 13.35 -24.98
CA VAL A 391 -11.29 12.51 -23.83
C VAL A 391 -9.88 12.85 -23.41
N ILE A 392 -9.72 13.23 -22.15
CA ILE A 392 -8.44 13.56 -21.50
C ILE A 392 -8.13 12.44 -20.52
N VAL A 393 -7.01 11.75 -20.71
CA VAL A 393 -6.55 10.69 -19.82
C VAL A 393 -5.38 11.22 -19.01
N ASP A 394 -5.67 11.57 -17.76
CA ASP A 394 -4.75 12.18 -16.79
C ASP A 394 -4.59 11.25 -15.57
N LEU A 395 -3.95 10.13 -15.80
CA LEU A 395 -3.77 9.05 -14.83
C LEU A 395 -2.31 9.00 -14.36
N PRO A 396 -2.03 8.53 -13.13
CA PRO A 396 -0.65 8.33 -12.65
C PRO A 396 0.13 7.36 -13.54
N ASP A 397 1.47 7.46 -13.49
CA ASP A 397 2.36 6.53 -14.20
C ASP A 397 2.08 5.07 -13.79
N PRO A 398 2.11 4.12 -14.74
CA PRO A 398 1.75 2.71 -14.51
C PRO A 398 2.89 1.91 -13.84
N ASP A 399 3.30 2.28 -12.63
CA ASP A 399 4.36 1.64 -11.85
C ASP A 399 3.89 0.38 -11.09
N THR A 400 2.58 0.18 -10.98
CA THR A 400 1.95 -0.99 -10.37
C THR A 400 1.03 -1.73 -11.36
N PRO A 401 0.77 -3.04 -11.17
CA PRO A 401 -0.19 -3.77 -12.00
C PRO A 401 -1.61 -3.17 -11.96
N ALA A 402 -1.99 -2.56 -10.81
CA ALA A 402 -3.27 -1.88 -10.67
C ALA A 402 -3.38 -0.65 -11.58
N LEU A 403 -2.31 0.11 -11.75
CA LEU A 403 -2.24 1.23 -12.69
C LEU A 403 -1.97 0.77 -14.11
N GLY A 404 -1.16 -0.27 -14.31
CA GLY A 404 -0.83 -0.83 -15.63
C GLY A 404 -2.05 -1.26 -16.44
N ARG A 405 -3.16 -1.68 -15.78
CA ARG A 405 -4.42 -2.02 -16.46
C ARG A 405 -5.05 -0.82 -17.19
N LEU A 406 -4.81 0.41 -16.69
CA LEU A 406 -5.32 1.65 -17.29
C LEU A 406 -4.50 2.11 -18.52
N TYR A 407 -3.45 1.37 -18.87
CA TYR A 407 -2.59 1.56 -20.04
C TYR A 407 -2.61 0.32 -20.95
N SER A 408 -3.69 -0.46 -20.88
CA SER A 408 -3.86 -1.69 -21.64
C SER A 408 -4.70 -1.49 -22.90
N THR A 409 -4.58 -2.41 -23.85
CA THR A 409 -5.44 -2.46 -25.06
C THR A 409 -6.91 -2.49 -24.70
N GLU A 410 -7.29 -3.19 -23.64
CA GLU A 410 -8.67 -3.33 -23.19
C GLU A 410 -9.22 -1.99 -22.66
N PHE A 411 -8.38 -1.22 -21.95
CA PHE A 411 -8.75 0.11 -21.47
C PHE A 411 -9.02 1.05 -22.65
N TYR A 412 -8.10 1.18 -23.61
CA TYR A 412 -8.29 2.06 -24.76
C TYR A 412 -9.42 1.59 -25.67
N ALA A 413 -9.66 0.30 -25.80
CA ALA A 413 -10.83 -0.23 -26.49
C ALA A 413 -12.15 0.17 -25.83
N MET A 414 -12.19 0.30 -24.49
CA MET A 414 -13.36 0.82 -23.77
C MET A 414 -13.51 2.34 -23.97
N VAL A 415 -12.42 3.09 -23.98
CA VAL A 415 -12.48 4.54 -24.30
C VAL A 415 -13.09 4.77 -25.67
N THR A 416 -12.80 3.90 -26.67
CA THR A 416 -13.41 3.99 -28.01
C THR A 416 -14.94 3.97 -28.00
N ARG A 417 -15.56 3.30 -27.02
CA ARG A 417 -17.03 3.20 -26.92
C ARG A 417 -17.68 4.48 -26.39
N VAL A 418 -16.92 5.34 -25.73
CA VAL A 418 -17.40 6.59 -25.14
C VAL A 418 -16.98 7.81 -25.94
N LEU A 419 -15.99 7.68 -26.83
CA LEU A 419 -15.52 8.72 -27.71
C LEU A 419 -16.47 8.90 -28.91
N ALA A 420 -16.84 10.13 -29.23
CA ALA A 420 -17.63 10.47 -30.41
C ALA A 420 -16.90 10.05 -31.71
N PRO A 421 -17.61 9.82 -32.85
CA PRO A 421 -16.98 9.39 -34.10
C PRO A 421 -15.79 10.25 -34.54
N ASP A 422 -15.95 11.59 -34.44
CA ASP A 422 -14.92 12.58 -34.78
C ASP A 422 -14.19 13.13 -33.54
N GLY A 423 -14.41 12.48 -32.37
CA GLY A 423 -13.80 12.88 -31.12
C GLY A 423 -12.31 12.59 -31.06
N ARG A 424 -11.60 13.31 -30.20
CA ARG A 424 -10.17 13.19 -30.00
C ARG A 424 -9.86 12.80 -28.56
N MET A 425 -8.78 12.04 -28.38
CA MET A 425 -8.26 11.66 -27.08
C MET A 425 -6.83 12.15 -26.93
N VAL A 426 -6.50 12.71 -25.76
CA VAL A 426 -5.12 12.94 -25.35
C VAL A 426 -4.84 12.15 -24.09
N VAL A 427 -3.70 11.45 -24.10
CA VAL A 427 -3.23 10.62 -22.98
C VAL A 427 -1.88 11.15 -22.53
N GLN A 428 -1.71 11.40 -21.23
CA GLN A 428 -0.38 11.54 -20.65
C GLN A 428 0.36 10.20 -20.76
N ALA A 429 1.64 10.21 -21.07
CA ALA A 429 2.38 8.98 -21.40
C ALA A 429 3.77 8.88 -20.74
N GLY A 430 4.03 9.71 -19.73
CA GLY A 430 5.32 9.75 -19.06
C GLY A 430 6.42 10.39 -19.89
N SER A 431 7.67 10.18 -19.52
CA SER A 431 8.80 10.84 -20.15
C SER A 431 9.39 10.04 -21.33
N PRO A 432 9.41 10.58 -22.56
CA PRO A 432 10.11 9.94 -23.66
C PRO A 432 11.63 9.92 -23.47
N TYR A 433 12.16 10.70 -22.54
CA TYR A 433 13.58 10.76 -22.20
C TYR A 433 13.94 9.77 -21.07
N SER A 434 13.26 9.84 -19.94
CA SER A 434 13.57 9.01 -18.76
C SER A 434 13.00 7.59 -18.86
N THR A 435 11.82 7.45 -19.46
CA THR A 435 11.11 6.17 -19.62
C THR A 435 10.70 5.90 -21.07
N PRO A 436 11.63 5.90 -22.03
CA PRO A 436 11.32 5.85 -23.47
C PRO A 436 10.52 4.60 -23.85
N THR A 437 10.84 3.45 -23.25
CA THR A 437 10.12 2.19 -23.54
C THR A 437 8.66 2.28 -23.12
N ALA A 438 8.35 2.82 -21.95
CA ALA A 438 6.99 3.00 -21.47
C ALA A 438 6.20 3.98 -22.35
N PHE A 439 6.82 5.12 -22.71
CA PHE A 439 6.21 6.11 -23.60
C PHE A 439 5.82 5.48 -24.94
N TRP A 440 6.77 4.85 -25.64
CA TRP A 440 6.52 4.26 -26.96
C TRP A 440 5.61 3.03 -26.87
N ARG A 441 5.59 2.30 -25.75
CA ARG A 441 4.63 1.23 -25.53
C ARG A 441 3.21 1.78 -25.41
N THR A 442 3.01 2.91 -24.73
CA THR A 442 1.70 3.60 -24.70
C THR A 442 1.24 3.96 -26.10
N VAL A 443 2.12 4.55 -26.92
CA VAL A 443 1.83 4.83 -28.34
C VAL A 443 1.41 3.58 -29.09
N SER A 444 2.19 2.48 -28.98
CA SER A 444 1.92 1.20 -29.66
C SER A 444 0.60 0.58 -29.16
N THR A 445 0.31 0.67 -27.87
CA THR A 445 -0.93 0.14 -27.26
C THR A 445 -2.16 0.85 -27.79
N ILE A 446 -2.15 2.19 -27.83
CA ILE A 446 -3.25 2.98 -28.37
C ILE A 446 -3.46 2.70 -29.87
N SER A 447 -2.37 2.67 -30.63
CA SER A 447 -2.43 2.37 -32.07
C SER A 447 -2.98 0.97 -32.36
N SER A 448 -2.66 -0.03 -31.53
CA SER A 448 -3.08 -1.42 -31.73
C SER A 448 -4.59 -1.63 -31.64
N VAL A 449 -5.33 -0.72 -31.02
CA VAL A 449 -6.79 -0.78 -30.92
C VAL A 449 -7.51 0.06 -32.00
N GLY A 450 -6.75 0.50 -33.01
CA GLY A 450 -7.30 1.13 -34.22
C GLY A 450 -7.34 2.66 -34.18
N TYR A 451 -6.64 3.31 -33.25
CA TYR A 451 -6.46 4.75 -33.29
C TYR A 451 -5.31 5.16 -34.23
N ALA A 452 -5.50 6.24 -34.96
CA ALA A 452 -4.41 7.02 -35.53
C ALA A 452 -3.80 7.88 -34.42
N VAL A 453 -2.48 7.86 -34.27
CA VAL A 453 -1.79 8.46 -33.12
C VAL A 453 -0.72 9.44 -33.55
N THR A 454 -0.59 10.54 -32.80
CA THR A 454 0.51 11.48 -32.92
C THR A 454 1.12 11.69 -31.54
N PRO A 455 2.30 11.10 -31.27
CA PRO A 455 3.05 11.39 -30.07
C PRO A 455 3.67 12.78 -30.12
N TYR A 456 3.75 13.46 -28.98
CA TYR A 456 4.43 14.74 -28.81
C TYR A 456 4.92 14.90 -27.38
N HIS A 457 5.86 15.82 -27.15
CA HIS A 457 6.46 16.03 -25.83
C HIS A 457 6.77 17.50 -25.58
N VAL A 458 6.77 17.92 -24.33
CA VAL A 458 7.11 19.27 -23.91
C VAL A 458 7.99 19.23 -22.67
N HIS A 459 8.86 20.24 -22.53
CA HIS A 459 9.65 20.38 -21.32
C HIS A 459 8.84 21.06 -20.21
N VAL A 460 8.58 20.31 -19.12
CA VAL A 460 8.01 20.80 -17.87
C VAL A 460 9.15 20.85 -16.84
N PRO A 461 9.60 22.04 -16.40
CA PRO A 461 10.82 22.18 -15.59
C PRO A 461 10.88 21.29 -14.33
N THR A 462 9.72 21.01 -13.70
CA THR A 462 9.64 20.15 -12.50
C THR A 462 9.60 18.66 -12.82
N PHE A 463 9.19 18.25 -14.03
CA PHE A 463 9.09 16.85 -14.47
C PHE A 463 10.20 16.46 -15.45
N GLY A 464 10.81 17.43 -16.13
CA GLY A 464 11.68 17.20 -17.26
C GLY A 464 10.91 17.16 -18.59
N ASP A 465 11.36 16.30 -19.49
CA ASP A 465 10.70 16.10 -20.79
C ASP A 465 9.50 15.17 -20.61
N TRP A 466 8.30 15.68 -20.91
CA TRP A 466 7.04 14.94 -20.66
C TRP A 466 6.26 14.73 -21.94
N GLY A 467 5.77 13.51 -22.12
CA GLY A 467 5.18 13.05 -23.36
C GLY A 467 3.65 12.86 -23.28
N PHE A 468 3.04 13.06 -24.41
CA PHE A 468 1.59 12.92 -24.62
C PHE A 468 1.33 12.17 -25.93
N VAL A 469 0.15 11.56 -26.04
CA VAL A 469 -0.33 10.91 -27.26
C VAL A 469 -1.67 11.49 -27.63
N LEU A 470 -1.74 12.22 -28.74
CA LEU A 470 -2.99 12.60 -29.39
C LEU A 470 -3.48 11.46 -30.28
N ALA A 471 -4.75 11.11 -30.15
CA ALA A 471 -5.34 9.99 -30.88
C ALA A 471 -6.75 10.33 -31.36
N ASP A 472 -7.11 9.85 -32.54
CA ASP A 472 -8.47 9.85 -33.07
C ASP A 472 -8.75 8.56 -33.87
N ARG A 473 -9.97 8.41 -34.40
CA ARG A 473 -10.37 7.27 -35.22
C ARG A 473 -10.23 7.51 -36.73
N GLY A 474 -9.45 8.54 -37.09
CA GLY A 474 -9.16 8.87 -38.48
C GLY A 474 -8.24 7.83 -39.16
N GLN A 475 -8.08 7.97 -40.47
CA GLN A 475 -7.17 7.14 -41.25
C GLN A 475 -5.70 7.62 -41.20
N HIS A 476 -5.48 8.85 -40.76
CA HIS A 476 -4.17 9.48 -40.70
C HIS A 476 -3.92 10.05 -39.29
N PRO A 477 -2.67 10.07 -38.84
CA PRO A 477 -2.32 10.68 -37.56
C PRO A 477 -2.88 12.10 -37.43
N PRO A 478 -3.64 12.41 -36.36
CA PRO A 478 -4.20 13.74 -36.14
C PRO A 478 -3.10 14.78 -35.95
N LYS A 479 -3.24 15.94 -36.59
CA LYS A 479 -2.28 17.04 -36.35
C LYS A 479 -2.63 17.73 -35.05
N PRO A 480 -1.68 17.81 -34.08
CA PRO A 480 -1.90 18.59 -32.89
C PRO A 480 -2.10 20.06 -33.26
N ALA A 481 -3.14 20.67 -32.72
CA ALA A 481 -3.47 22.06 -33.00
C ALA A 481 -4.03 22.74 -31.76
N VAL A 482 -3.73 24.03 -31.60
CA VAL A 482 -4.39 24.87 -30.62
C VAL A 482 -5.69 25.38 -31.27
N PRO A 483 -6.88 25.13 -30.71
CA PRO A 483 -8.12 25.56 -31.30
C PRO A 483 -8.21 27.08 -31.42
N ALA A 484 -8.77 27.60 -32.51
CA ALA A 484 -8.92 29.05 -32.73
C ALA A 484 -9.76 29.75 -31.64
N THR A 485 -10.58 28.99 -30.92
CA THR A 485 -11.39 29.46 -29.78
C THR A 485 -10.61 29.47 -28.46
N ALA A 486 -9.37 28.98 -28.43
CA ALA A 486 -8.58 28.99 -27.22
C ALA A 486 -8.29 30.40 -26.72
N PRO A 487 -8.39 30.66 -25.42
CA PRO A 487 -7.96 31.93 -24.84
C PRO A 487 -6.43 32.08 -24.97
N ALA A 488 -5.90 33.25 -24.61
CA ALA A 488 -4.45 33.42 -24.51
C ALA A 488 -3.88 32.41 -23.52
N LEU A 489 -3.01 31.52 -24.01
CA LEU A 489 -2.32 30.50 -23.23
C LEU A 489 -1.01 31.07 -22.67
N ARG A 490 -0.53 30.46 -21.57
CA ARG A 490 0.71 30.91 -20.92
C ARG A 490 1.96 30.33 -21.59
N PHE A 491 1.84 29.13 -22.17
CA PHE A 491 2.94 28.35 -22.73
C PHE A 491 2.68 27.90 -24.17
N LEU A 492 1.53 27.27 -24.41
CA LEU A 492 1.28 26.57 -25.66
C LEU A 492 0.87 27.52 -26.78
N ASP A 493 1.58 27.47 -27.88
CA ASP A 493 1.16 28.04 -29.16
C ASP A 493 1.33 27.00 -30.29
N GLN A 494 0.88 27.33 -31.50
CA GLN A 494 0.95 26.39 -32.62
C GLN A 494 2.39 26.01 -32.97
N ARG A 495 3.36 26.92 -32.83
CA ARG A 495 4.79 26.66 -33.14
C ARG A 495 5.42 25.74 -32.09
N VAL A 496 5.08 25.96 -30.81
CA VAL A 496 5.53 25.07 -29.71
C VAL A 496 4.97 23.67 -29.95
N LEU A 497 3.71 23.56 -30.34
CA LEU A 497 3.06 22.29 -30.57
C LEU A 497 3.61 21.55 -31.80
N GLU A 498 3.93 22.26 -32.88
CA GLU A 498 4.62 21.69 -34.04
C GLU A 498 6.03 21.20 -33.69
N ALA A 499 6.80 21.97 -32.93
CA ALA A 499 8.11 21.56 -32.44
C ALA A 499 8.04 20.35 -31.49
N ALA A 500 6.97 20.25 -30.71
CA ALA A 500 6.73 19.16 -29.76
C ALA A 500 6.57 17.78 -30.44
N THR A 501 6.27 17.72 -31.74
CA THR A 501 6.15 16.46 -32.49
C THR A 501 7.51 15.93 -33.00
N VAL A 502 8.59 16.64 -32.78
CA VAL A 502 9.93 16.28 -33.27
C VAL A 502 10.69 15.56 -32.17
N PHE A 503 11.05 14.31 -32.41
CA PHE A 503 11.90 13.51 -31.53
C PHE A 503 13.34 13.50 -32.05
N PRO A 504 14.35 13.65 -31.16
CA PRO A 504 15.73 13.66 -31.58
C PRO A 504 16.25 12.26 -31.94
N ASP A 505 17.30 12.20 -32.78
CA ASP A 505 17.86 10.95 -33.32
C ASP A 505 18.41 10.01 -32.21
N ASP A 506 18.80 10.55 -31.05
CA ASP A 506 19.26 9.76 -29.89
C ASP A 506 18.11 9.18 -29.05
N ARG A 507 16.87 9.55 -29.38
CA ARG A 507 15.61 9.03 -28.77
C ARG A 507 14.58 8.70 -29.85
N PRO A 508 14.89 7.76 -30.77
CA PRO A 508 14.04 7.46 -31.90
C PRO A 508 12.74 6.75 -31.46
N PRO A 509 11.70 6.79 -32.29
CA PRO A 509 10.50 5.99 -32.10
C PRO A 509 10.81 4.50 -31.98
N LEU A 510 10.17 3.84 -31.01
CA LEU A 510 10.27 2.38 -30.81
C LEU A 510 8.97 1.71 -31.24
N SER A 511 9.10 0.61 -31.98
CA SER A 511 7.98 -0.27 -32.29
C SER A 511 7.93 -1.40 -31.27
N LEU A 512 6.92 -1.42 -30.41
CA LEU A 512 6.83 -2.33 -29.28
C LEU A 512 5.52 -3.10 -29.31
N GLU A 513 5.52 -4.30 -28.72
CA GLU A 513 4.27 -5.03 -28.49
C GLU A 513 3.38 -4.27 -27.52
N PRO A 514 2.05 -4.24 -27.73
CA PRO A 514 1.13 -3.54 -26.85
C PRO A 514 1.11 -4.13 -25.43
N SER A 515 0.75 -3.30 -24.47
CA SER A 515 0.44 -3.73 -23.10
C SER A 515 -1.01 -4.22 -23.03
N THR A 516 -1.24 -5.36 -22.39
CA THR A 516 -2.56 -5.98 -22.22
C THR A 516 -2.83 -6.25 -20.73
N LEU A 517 -4.07 -6.57 -20.37
CA LEU A 517 -4.40 -7.00 -18.99
C LEU A 517 -3.65 -8.27 -18.59
N GLU A 518 -3.49 -9.20 -19.53
CA GLU A 518 -2.77 -10.45 -19.29
C GLU A 518 -1.26 -10.25 -19.18
N HIS A 519 -0.70 -9.32 -19.98
CA HIS A 519 0.72 -9.00 -19.99
C HIS A 519 0.92 -7.48 -19.85
N PRO A 520 0.89 -6.96 -18.62
CA PRO A 520 1.03 -5.53 -18.34
C PRO A 520 2.51 -5.09 -18.42
N ARG A 521 3.09 -5.20 -19.62
CA ARG A 521 4.51 -4.94 -19.91
C ARG A 521 4.95 -3.51 -19.53
N ILE A 522 4.04 -2.57 -19.59
CA ILE A 522 4.31 -1.16 -19.29
C ILE A 522 4.77 -0.95 -17.84
N VAL A 523 4.33 -1.82 -16.91
CA VAL A 523 4.73 -1.75 -15.49
C VAL A 523 6.23 -2.01 -15.33
N GLU A 524 6.78 -2.95 -16.09
CA GLU A 524 8.21 -3.25 -16.08
C GLU A 524 9.00 -2.13 -16.75
N ASP A 525 8.49 -1.59 -17.87
CA ASP A 525 9.14 -0.50 -18.61
C ASP A 525 9.31 0.75 -17.75
N ILE A 526 8.30 1.14 -16.95
CA ILE A 526 8.37 2.26 -16.03
C ILE A 526 9.43 2.00 -14.95
N ARG A 527 9.45 0.80 -14.36
CA ARG A 527 10.40 0.46 -13.31
C ARG A 527 11.85 0.46 -13.78
N LEU A 528 12.10 -0.01 -14.99
CA LEU A 528 13.43 0.00 -15.59
C LEU A 528 13.89 1.40 -15.99
N GLY A 529 12.96 2.29 -16.34
CA GLY A 529 13.28 3.64 -16.78
C GLY A 529 13.74 4.57 -15.66
N TYR A 530 13.25 4.36 -14.43
CA TYR A 530 13.64 5.14 -13.25
C TYR A 530 14.74 4.47 -12.39
N SER A 531 15.30 3.33 -12.81
CA SER A 531 16.35 2.58 -12.09
C SER A 531 17.76 3.08 -12.35
#